data_bbd406ff1efe9d8c5833ea67e22cf674
#
_entry.id   bbd406ff1efe9d8c5833ea67e22cf674
#
_cell.length_a   1.000
_cell.length_b   1.000
_cell.length_c   1.000
_cell.angle_alpha   90.00
_cell.angle_beta   90.00
_cell.angle_gamma   90.00
#
_symmetry.space_group_name_H-M   'P 1'
#
loop_
_entity.id
_entity.type
_entity.pdbx_description
1 polymer ?
#
loop_
_entity_poly.entity_id
_entity_poly.type
_entity_poly.pdbx_seq_one_letter_code
_entity_poly.pdbx_strand_id
1 'polypeptide(L)'
;MNIRIGEQPMSIFKLPPSDVHNIDFLFAGWEESLIWSCLQGYMGDAWADDIENPKSARILLADFCYFAGEANHALVTEEIKTQSRDYLIMVPPLNESGEAWAQKIEEAYQDRCKRVERYAIKKEPGIFDQKYLQGIVEGLAPQYQIKLIDEDIFQQTREQLWAKDFTSQYADFQE
;
A
#
# COMPACT_ATOMS: atom_id res chain seq x y z
N MET A 1 19.26 23.31 -35.49
CA MET A 1 18.66 21.96 -35.55
C MET A 1 18.91 21.31 -34.18
N ASN A 2 17.97 21.45 -33.23
CA ASN A 2 18.13 20.90 -31.88
C ASN A 2 17.64 19.46 -31.92
N ILE A 3 18.59 18.55 -31.86
CA ILE A 3 18.30 17.12 -31.68
C ILE A 3 17.87 16.97 -30.20
N ARG A 4 16.59 16.75 -29.93
CA ARG A 4 16.14 16.20 -28.64
C ARG A 4 16.75 14.81 -28.53
N ILE A 5 17.71 14.68 -27.62
CA ILE A 5 18.16 13.35 -27.16
C ILE A 5 16.92 12.74 -26.53
N GLY A 6 16.35 11.71 -27.17
CA GLY A 6 15.19 11.00 -26.64
C GLY A 6 15.53 10.41 -25.28
N GLU A 7 14.78 10.77 -24.27
CA GLU A 7 14.76 10.06 -23.00
C GLU A 7 14.47 8.60 -23.35
N GLN A 8 15.39 7.72 -23.04
CA GLN A 8 15.13 6.29 -23.13
C GLN A 8 13.97 6.00 -22.18
N PRO A 9 13.00 5.16 -22.56
CA PRO A 9 11.94 4.78 -21.65
C PRO A 9 12.61 4.16 -20.41
N MET A 10 12.44 4.78 -19.25
CA MET A 10 12.94 4.25 -17.98
C MET A 10 12.22 2.92 -17.74
N SER A 11 13.00 1.87 -17.64
CA SER A 11 12.48 0.53 -17.34
C SER A 11 11.97 0.52 -15.89
N ILE A 12 10.79 -0.02 -15.67
CA ILE A 12 10.22 -0.23 -14.34
C ILE A 12 10.26 -1.72 -14.04
N PHE A 13 10.71 -2.07 -12.86
CA PHE A 13 10.90 -3.44 -12.43
C PHE A 13 9.93 -3.76 -11.28
N LYS A 14 9.13 -4.82 -11.46
CA LYS A 14 8.41 -5.40 -10.33
C LYS A 14 9.42 -6.15 -9.46
N LEU A 15 9.48 -5.80 -8.18
CA LEU A 15 10.40 -6.41 -7.23
C LEU A 15 9.85 -7.76 -6.75
N PRO A 16 10.64 -8.83 -6.79
CA PRO A 16 10.28 -10.07 -6.13
C PRO A 16 10.30 -9.87 -4.59
N PRO A 17 9.59 -10.68 -3.82
CA PRO A 17 9.55 -10.55 -2.35
C PRO A 17 10.93 -10.51 -1.67
N SER A 18 11.93 -11.19 -2.24
CA SER A 18 13.32 -11.17 -1.75
C SER A 18 13.99 -9.80 -1.85
N ASP A 19 13.58 -8.97 -2.79
CA ASP A 19 14.26 -7.72 -3.16
C ASP A 19 13.47 -6.47 -2.74
N VAL A 20 12.27 -6.65 -2.19
CA VAL A 20 11.43 -5.53 -1.73
C VAL A 20 12.14 -4.66 -0.68
N HIS A 21 13.00 -5.27 0.14
CA HIS A 21 13.79 -4.54 1.13
C HIS A 21 14.77 -3.51 0.52
N ASN A 22 15.11 -3.62 -0.78
CA ASN A 22 15.99 -2.68 -1.46
C ASN A 22 15.40 -1.25 -1.54
N ILE A 23 14.08 -1.11 -1.36
CA ILE A 23 13.41 0.19 -1.36
C ILE A 23 13.04 0.71 0.03
N ASP A 24 13.40 0.04 1.12
CA ASP A 24 13.07 0.42 2.49
C ASP A 24 13.45 1.87 2.81
N PHE A 25 14.63 2.27 2.37
CA PHE A 25 15.17 3.61 2.65
C PHE A 25 14.36 4.73 1.97
N LEU A 26 13.71 4.45 0.84
CA LEU A 26 12.85 5.42 0.15
C LEU A 26 11.57 5.69 0.95
N PHE A 27 11.10 4.72 1.70
CA PHE A 27 9.92 4.80 2.56
C PHE A 27 10.28 5.14 4.02
N ALA A 28 11.51 5.52 4.30
CA ALA A 28 11.91 5.95 5.65
C ALA A 28 11.05 7.13 6.12
N GLY A 29 10.55 7.04 7.36
CA GLY A 29 9.69 8.07 7.97
C GLY A 29 8.19 7.92 7.66
N TRP A 30 7.79 6.99 6.81
CA TRP A 30 6.38 6.65 6.66
C TRP A 30 5.89 5.83 7.88
N GLU A 31 4.70 6.19 8.37
CA GLU A 31 4.07 5.51 9.52
C GLU A 31 2.91 4.58 9.10
N GLU A 32 2.70 4.39 7.79
CA GLU A 32 1.64 3.56 7.23
C GLU A 32 1.98 2.07 7.36
N SER A 33 1.19 1.34 8.13
CA SER A 33 1.40 -0.10 8.35
C SER A 33 1.32 -0.93 7.06
N LEU A 34 0.54 -0.49 6.08
CA LEU A 34 0.43 -1.15 4.78
C LEU A 34 1.77 -1.15 4.03
N ILE A 35 2.51 -0.05 4.08
CA ILE A 35 3.85 0.05 3.48
C ILE A 35 4.78 -0.99 4.13
N TRP A 36 4.82 -1.01 5.46
CA TRP A 36 5.68 -1.94 6.21
C TRP A 36 5.30 -3.39 5.97
N SER A 37 4.01 -3.69 5.82
CA SER A 37 3.54 -5.03 5.49
C SER A 37 4.06 -5.51 4.13
N CYS A 38 4.12 -4.62 3.14
CA CYS A 38 4.72 -4.92 1.84
C CYS A 38 6.24 -5.08 1.92
N LEU A 39 6.94 -4.15 2.60
CA LEU A 39 8.39 -4.19 2.74
C LEU A 39 8.89 -5.44 3.49
N GLN A 40 8.08 -5.96 4.40
CA GLN A 40 8.33 -7.23 5.10
C GLN A 40 7.95 -8.47 4.28
N GLY A 41 7.41 -8.30 3.08
CA GLY A 41 7.06 -9.40 2.19
C GLY A 41 5.74 -10.12 2.52
N TYR A 42 4.91 -9.58 3.42
CA TYR A 42 3.66 -10.24 3.81
C TYR A 42 2.53 -10.04 2.81
N MET A 43 2.44 -8.87 2.17
CA MET A 43 1.35 -8.55 1.26
C MET A 43 1.69 -7.38 0.33
N GLY A 44 0.98 -7.29 -0.80
CA GLY A 44 1.15 -6.23 -1.77
C GLY A 44 2.26 -6.50 -2.78
N ASP A 45 2.43 -5.56 -3.68
CA ASP A 45 3.41 -5.59 -4.76
C ASP A 45 4.24 -4.29 -4.75
N ALA A 46 5.52 -4.39 -5.10
CA ALA A 46 6.42 -3.25 -5.18
C ALA A 46 7.09 -3.15 -6.55
N TRP A 47 7.36 -1.93 -6.99
CA TRP A 47 8.10 -1.62 -8.22
C TRP A 47 9.12 -0.53 -7.94
N ALA A 48 10.22 -0.56 -8.69
CA ALA A 48 11.26 0.44 -8.65
C ALA A 48 11.78 0.75 -10.06
N ASP A 49 12.45 1.88 -10.21
CA ASP A 49 13.14 2.27 -11.43
C ASP A 49 14.49 1.56 -11.62
N ASP A 50 15.03 0.97 -10.56
CA ASP A 50 16.23 0.12 -10.56
C ASP A 50 16.12 -0.88 -9.40
N ILE A 51 16.66 -2.10 -9.59
CA ILE A 51 16.58 -3.16 -8.58
C ILE A 51 17.66 -2.98 -7.50
N GLU A 52 18.87 -2.57 -7.89
CA GLU A 52 20.02 -2.50 -7.00
C GLU A 52 20.18 -1.11 -6.38
N ASN A 53 19.89 -0.05 -7.16
CA ASN A 53 20.08 1.34 -6.76
C ASN A 53 18.84 2.19 -7.04
N PRO A 54 17.68 1.85 -6.46
CA PRO A 54 16.42 2.52 -6.73
C PRO A 54 16.46 3.98 -6.25
N LYS A 55 15.97 4.90 -7.11
CA LYS A 55 15.73 6.30 -6.77
C LYS A 55 14.27 6.61 -6.60
N SER A 56 13.43 5.80 -7.21
CA SER A 56 11.98 5.92 -7.20
C SER A 56 11.34 4.57 -7.00
N ALA A 57 10.30 4.52 -6.19
CA ALA A 57 9.55 3.30 -5.96
C ALA A 57 8.06 3.56 -5.79
N ARG A 58 7.27 2.51 -6.01
CA ARG A 58 5.87 2.47 -5.61
C ARG A 58 5.54 1.14 -4.95
N ILE A 59 4.60 1.20 -4.02
CA ILE A 59 3.97 0.04 -3.38
C ILE A 59 2.49 0.08 -3.69
N LEU A 60 1.95 -1.04 -4.18
CA LEU A 60 0.53 -1.25 -4.43
C LEU A 60 0.01 -2.30 -3.46
N LEU A 61 -0.90 -1.88 -2.59
CA LEU A 61 -1.51 -2.77 -1.63
C LEU A 61 -2.96 -2.35 -1.38
N ALA A 62 -3.87 -3.30 -1.52
CA ALA A 62 -5.29 -3.00 -1.47
C ALA A 62 -5.63 -1.87 -2.47
N ASP A 63 -6.42 -0.86 -2.07
CA ASP A 63 -6.79 0.28 -2.92
C ASP A 63 -5.73 1.38 -2.94
N PHE A 64 -4.58 1.16 -2.32
CA PHE A 64 -3.55 2.18 -2.13
C PHE A 64 -2.34 1.95 -3.01
N CYS A 65 -1.87 3.03 -3.64
CA CYS A 65 -0.61 3.09 -4.37
C CYS A 65 0.25 4.19 -3.73
N TYR A 66 1.26 3.79 -2.97
CA TYR A 66 2.19 4.68 -2.29
C TYR A 66 3.42 4.91 -3.16
N PHE A 67 3.86 6.16 -3.25
CA PHE A 67 5.05 6.55 -4.02
C PHE A 67 6.14 7.08 -3.09
N ALA A 68 7.41 6.83 -3.45
CA ALA A 68 8.55 7.34 -2.71
C ALA A 68 9.73 7.65 -3.63
N GLY A 69 10.65 8.49 -3.14
CA GLY A 69 11.84 8.92 -3.87
C GLY A 69 11.55 10.02 -4.89
N GLU A 70 12.32 10.05 -5.98
CA GLU A 70 12.20 11.01 -7.07
C GLU A 70 10.93 10.76 -7.88
N ALA A 71 10.21 11.83 -8.26
CA ALA A 71 8.96 11.69 -9.01
C ALA A 71 9.20 11.12 -10.41
N ASN A 72 8.60 9.96 -10.68
CA ASN A 72 8.83 9.15 -11.87
C ASN A 72 7.51 8.86 -12.60
N HIS A 73 7.35 9.42 -13.80
CA HIS A 73 6.13 9.27 -14.60
C HIS A 73 5.88 7.80 -15.00
N ALA A 74 6.93 7.04 -15.28
CA ALA A 74 6.79 5.64 -15.66
C ALA A 74 6.21 4.79 -14.52
N LEU A 75 6.62 5.05 -13.25
CA LEU A 75 6.02 4.40 -12.09
C LEU A 75 4.54 4.75 -11.89
N VAL A 76 4.13 5.96 -12.25
CA VAL A 76 2.71 6.38 -12.17
C VAL A 76 1.87 5.67 -13.24
N THR A 77 2.41 5.50 -14.44
CA THR A 77 1.68 4.97 -15.61
C THR A 77 1.85 3.46 -15.81
N GLU A 78 2.79 2.83 -15.11
CA GLU A 78 2.97 1.38 -15.17
C GLU A 78 1.65 0.67 -14.90
N GLU A 79 1.31 -0.31 -15.74
CA GLU A 79 0.02 -0.98 -15.71
C GLU A 79 -0.28 -1.57 -14.34
N ILE A 80 -1.31 -1.03 -13.70
CA ILE A 80 -1.83 -1.56 -12.44
C ILE A 80 -2.91 -2.56 -12.79
N LYS A 81 -2.55 -3.85 -12.80
CA LYS A 81 -3.53 -4.95 -12.92
C LYS A 81 -4.31 -5.06 -11.61
N THR A 82 -5.23 -4.14 -11.40
CA THR A 82 -6.16 -4.23 -10.30
C THR A 82 -7.25 -5.23 -10.66
N GLN A 83 -7.32 -6.31 -9.91
CA GLN A 83 -8.48 -7.19 -9.98
C GLN A 83 -9.69 -6.44 -9.43
N SER A 84 -10.62 -6.06 -10.32
CA SER A 84 -11.99 -5.60 -10.01
C SER A 84 -12.15 -4.37 -9.10
N ARG A 85 -11.38 -3.28 -9.29
CA ARG A 85 -11.57 -2.07 -8.48
C ARG A 85 -11.97 -0.89 -9.34
N ASP A 86 -12.99 -0.17 -8.87
CA ASP A 86 -13.51 1.02 -9.55
C ASP A 86 -12.61 2.25 -9.35
N TYR A 87 -11.70 2.22 -8.36
CA TYR A 87 -10.81 3.33 -8.04
C TYR A 87 -9.51 2.88 -7.37
N LEU A 88 -8.52 3.77 -7.38
CA LEU A 88 -7.23 3.62 -6.72
C LEU A 88 -6.88 4.91 -5.98
N ILE A 89 -6.40 4.80 -4.76
CA ILE A 89 -5.93 5.91 -3.95
C ILE A 89 -4.42 6.04 -4.13
N MET A 90 -3.99 7.03 -4.89
CA MET A 90 -2.59 7.34 -5.11
C MET A 90 -2.09 8.30 -4.02
N VAL A 91 -1.07 7.89 -3.29
CA VAL A 91 -0.56 8.61 -2.11
C VAL A 91 0.88 9.06 -2.37
N PRO A 92 1.08 10.33 -2.74
CA PRO A 92 2.40 10.93 -2.81
C PRO A 92 3.06 11.02 -1.43
N PRO A 93 4.40 11.08 -1.34
CA PRO A 93 5.08 11.30 -0.08
C PRO A 93 4.75 12.68 0.54
N LEU A 94 4.82 12.78 1.85
CA LEU A 94 4.56 14.03 2.60
C LEU A 94 5.80 14.92 2.74
N ASN A 95 6.83 14.69 1.94
CA ASN A 95 8.06 15.47 1.90
C ASN A 95 8.13 16.40 0.67
N GLU A 96 9.29 16.98 0.41
CA GLU A 96 9.53 17.92 -0.68
C GLU A 96 9.24 17.33 -2.08
N SER A 97 9.33 16.00 -2.25
CA SER A 97 9.03 15.36 -3.54
C SER A 97 7.53 15.15 -3.78
N GLY A 98 6.69 15.31 -2.75
CA GLY A 98 5.26 15.00 -2.84
C GLY A 98 4.51 15.79 -3.90
N GLU A 99 4.80 17.09 -4.05
CA GLU A 99 4.15 17.91 -5.06
C GLU A 99 4.55 17.49 -6.49
N ALA A 100 5.82 17.10 -6.68
CA ALA A 100 6.29 16.59 -7.97
C ALA A 100 5.61 15.27 -8.34
N TRP A 101 5.39 14.38 -7.38
CA TRP A 101 4.61 13.16 -7.59
C TRP A 101 3.14 13.48 -7.91
N ALA A 102 2.51 14.40 -7.16
CA ALA A 102 1.13 14.81 -7.41
C ALA A 102 0.95 15.36 -8.83
N GLN A 103 1.86 16.20 -9.30
CA GLN A 103 1.87 16.69 -10.68
C GLN A 103 1.98 15.57 -11.71
N LYS A 104 2.86 14.58 -11.50
CA LYS A 104 2.97 13.42 -12.40
C LYS A 104 1.69 12.58 -12.45
N ILE A 105 1.02 12.42 -11.33
CA ILE A 105 -0.27 11.74 -11.25
C ILE A 105 -1.34 12.51 -12.03
N GLU A 106 -1.44 13.82 -11.83
CA GLU A 106 -2.39 14.69 -12.53
C GLU A 106 -2.13 14.73 -14.03
N GLU A 107 -0.86 14.81 -14.46
CA GLU A 107 -0.46 14.73 -15.87
C GLU A 107 -0.88 13.41 -16.52
N ALA A 108 -0.72 12.29 -15.80
CA ALA A 108 -1.02 10.96 -16.32
C ALA A 108 -2.53 10.67 -16.40
N TYR A 109 -3.29 11.09 -15.41
CA TYR A 109 -4.69 10.71 -15.27
C TYR A 109 -5.71 11.82 -15.60
N GLN A 110 -5.28 13.09 -15.61
CA GLN A 110 -6.11 14.26 -15.99
C GLN A 110 -7.50 14.23 -15.30
N ASP A 111 -8.57 14.26 -16.08
CA ASP A 111 -9.95 14.26 -15.59
C ASP A 111 -10.36 12.96 -14.86
N ARG A 112 -9.54 11.92 -14.92
CA ARG A 112 -9.78 10.64 -14.26
C ARG A 112 -9.28 10.59 -12.81
N CYS A 113 -8.60 11.64 -12.34
CA CYS A 113 -8.17 11.74 -10.94
C CYS A 113 -8.71 13.01 -10.28
N LYS A 114 -8.80 12.98 -8.97
CA LYS A 114 -9.20 14.11 -8.14
C LYS A 114 -8.31 14.16 -6.91
N ARG A 115 -7.66 15.31 -6.68
CA ARG A 115 -6.91 15.56 -5.44
C ARG A 115 -7.89 15.68 -4.27
N VAL A 116 -7.63 14.92 -3.21
CA VAL A 116 -8.42 14.94 -1.97
C VAL A 116 -7.48 15.00 -0.77
N GLU A 117 -7.94 15.59 0.31
CA GLU A 117 -7.26 15.52 1.60
C GLU A 117 -7.70 14.26 2.36
N ARG A 118 -6.75 13.60 3.00
CA ARG A 118 -6.97 12.45 3.84
C ARG A 118 -6.32 12.67 5.20
N TYR A 119 -7.08 12.42 6.25
CA TYR A 119 -6.57 12.49 7.62
C TYR A 119 -6.07 11.11 8.04
N ALA A 120 -4.79 11.03 8.41
CA ALA A 120 -4.23 9.86 9.06
C ALA A 120 -4.52 9.92 10.56
N ILE A 121 -5.13 8.87 11.09
CA ILE A 121 -5.39 8.76 12.53
C ILE A 121 -4.25 7.94 13.14
N LYS A 122 -3.49 8.59 14.03
CA LYS A 122 -2.37 7.97 14.73
C LYS A 122 -2.82 7.44 16.09
N LYS A 123 -2.40 6.22 16.40
CA LYS A 123 -2.57 5.66 17.75
C LYS A 123 -1.58 6.31 18.71
N GLU A 124 -2.08 6.85 19.81
CA GLU A 124 -1.24 7.30 20.92
C GLU A 124 -1.07 6.20 21.98
N PRO A 125 0.13 6.01 22.55
CA PRO A 125 0.34 5.05 23.62
C PRO A 125 -0.54 5.37 24.84
N GLY A 126 -1.12 4.35 25.44
CA GLY A 126 -1.88 4.48 26.70
C GLY A 126 -3.26 5.11 26.60
N ILE A 127 -3.75 5.43 25.39
CA ILE A 127 -5.07 6.05 25.20
C ILE A 127 -6.24 5.08 25.43
N PHE A 128 -5.99 3.78 25.31
CA PHE A 128 -7.03 2.77 25.49
C PHE A 128 -7.15 2.33 26.95
N ASP A 129 -8.31 2.50 27.54
CA ASP A 129 -8.66 1.93 28.83
C ASP A 129 -8.94 0.42 28.67
N GLN A 130 -7.98 -0.40 29.10
CA GLN A 130 -8.09 -1.85 29.00
C GLN A 130 -9.28 -2.41 29.76
N LYS A 131 -9.62 -1.83 30.94
CA LYS A 131 -10.77 -2.27 31.74
C LYS A 131 -12.09 -1.97 31.04
N TYR A 132 -12.19 -0.81 30.40
CA TYR A 132 -13.34 -0.44 29.59
C TYR A 132 -13.51 -1.39 28.40
N LEU A 133 -12.43 -1.66 27.66
CA LEU A 133 -12.45 -2.58 26.52
C LEU A 133 -12.82 -4.00 26.95
N GLN A 134 -12.28 -4.49 28.09
CA GLN A 134 -12.65 -5.78 28.63
C GLN A 134 -14.15 -5.84 28.98
N GLY A 135 -14.71 -4.80 29.56
CA GLY A 135 -16.14 -4.71 29.83
C GLY A 135 -17.02 -4.77 28.59
N ILE A 136 -16.55 -4.20 27.45
CA ILE A 136 -17.24 -4.33 26.15
C ILE A 136 -17.24 -5.77 25.69
N VAL A 137 -16.10 -6.47 25.79
CA VAL A 137 -16.00 -7.88 25.40
C VAL A 137 -16.91 -8.77 26.24
N GLU A 138 -16.91 -8.57 27.56
CA GLU A 138 -17.78 -9.30 28.50
C GLU A 138 -19.28 -9.04 28.28
N GLY A 139 -19.60 -7.85 27.77
CA GLY A 139 -20.98 -7.45 27.42
C GLY A 139 -21.48 -7.95 26.06
N LEU A 140 -20.67 -8.69 25.29
CA LEU A 140 -21.12 -9.27 24.03
C LEU A 140 -22.29 -10.24 24.24
N ALA A 141 -23.26 -10.18 23.33
CA ALA A 141 -24.37 -11.13 23.37
C ALA A 141 -23.85 -12.57 23.19
N PRO A 142 -24.46 -13.58 23.83
CA PRO A 142 -23.91 -14.94 23.91
C PRO A 142 -23.62 -15.65 22.58
N GLN A 143 -24.27 -15.19 21.50
CA GLN A 143 -24.04 -15.72 20.15
C GLN A 143 -22.75 -15.20 19.49
N TYR A 144 -22.05 -14.21 20.08
CA TYR A 144 -20.82 -13.65 19.54
C TYR A 144 -19.62 -14.02 20.42
N GLN A 145 -18.50 -14.28 19.78
CA GLN A 145 -17.23 -14.53 20.44
C GLN A 145 -16.11 -13.79 19.71
N ILE A 146 -15.19 -13.21 20.46
CA ILE A 146 -13.94 -12.69 19.91
C ILE A 146 -12.89 -13.80 20.01
N LYS A 147 -12.26 -14.11 18.87
CA LYS A 147 -11.19 -15.11 18.77
C LYS A 147 -10.03 -14.53 18.01
N LEU A 148 -8.83 -14.97 18.33
CA LEU A 148 -7.69 -14.79 17.45
C LEU A 148 -7.93 -15.61 16.18
N ILE A 149 -7.51 -15.07 15.04
CA ILE A 149 -7.57 -15.79 13.78
C ILE A 149 -6.48 -16.85 13.81
N ASP A 150 -6.88 -18.10 13.75
CA ASP A 150 -6.02 -19.26 13.52
C ASP A 150 -6.18 -19.73 12.05
N GLU A 151 -5.42 -20.76 11.66
CA GLU A 151 -5.46 -21.28 10.30
C GLU A 151 -6.87 -21.74 9.90
N ASP A 152 -7.58 -22.42 10.79
CA ASP A 152 -8.94 -22.92 10.52
C ASP A 152 -9.91 -21.76 10.28
N ILE A 153 -9.89 -20.74 11.13
CA ILE A 153 -10.72 -19.54 10.98
C ILE A 153 -10.34 -18.78 9.71
N PHE A 154 -9.05 -18.68 9.39
CA PHE A 154 -8.58 -18.05 8.17
C PHE A 154 -9.12 -18.76 6.91
N GLN A 155 -9.01 -20.09 6.84
CA GLN A 155 -9.52 -20.87 5.70
C GLN A 155 -11.05 -20.75 5.57
N GLN A 156 -11.79 -20.87 6.69
CA GLN A 156 -13.23 -20.68 6.70
C GLN A 156 -13.63 -19.26 6.25
N THR A 157 -12.88 -18.25 6.62
CA THR A 157 -13.13 -16.86 6.22
C THR A 157 -12.91 -16.68 4.72
N ARG A 158 -11.89 -17.30 4.14
CA ARG A 158 -11.61 -17.25 2.68
C ARG A 158 -12.73 -17.85 1.83
N GLU A 159 -13.48 -18.80 2.36
CA GLU A 159 -14.62 -19.41 1.68
C GLU A 159 -15.85 -18.49 1.64
N GLN A 160 -15.88 -17.45 2.47
CA GLN A 160 -17.01 -16.52 2.55
C GLN A 160 -16.92 -15.43 1.49
N LEU A 161 -17.97 -15.28 0.66
CA LEU A 161 -18.03 -14.27 -0.38
C LEU A 161 -17.85 -12.84 0.17
N TRP A 162 -18.44 -12.53 1.31
CA TRP A 162 -18.34 -11.21 1.93
C TRP A 162 -16.94 -10.88 2.48
N ALA A 163 -16.13 -11.89 2.75
CA ALA A 163 -14.78 -11.72 3.28
C ALA A 163 -13.69 -11.76 2.19
N LYS A 164 -14.07 -11.99 0.93
CA LYS A 164 -13.12 -12.15 -0.18
C LYS A 164 -12.17 -10.97 -0.31
N ASP A 165 -12.66 -9.75 -0.18
CA ASP A 165 -11.84 -8.55 -0.33
C ASP A 165 -10.84 -8.38 0.83
N PHE A 166 -11.15 -8.90 2.01
CA PHE A 166 -10.27 -8.87 3.19
C PHE A 166 -9.20 -9.95 3.16
N THR A 167 -9.44 -11.06 2.47
CA THR A 167 -8.56 -12.23 2.48
C THR A 167 -7.78 -12.42 1.18
N SER A 168 -8.17 -11.76 0.09
CA SER A 168 -7.56 -11.92 -1.24
C SER A 168 -6.09 -11.47 -1.33
N GLN A 169 -5.64 -10.65 -0.39
CA GLN A 169 -4.27 -10.13 -0.34
C GLN A 169 -3.27 -11.09 0.31
N TYR A 170 -3.78 -12.12 1.00
CA TYR A 170 -2.96 -13.10 1.70
C TYR A 170 -2.90 -14.40 0.90
N ALA A 171 -1.68 -14.88 0.62
CA ALA A 171 -1.49 -16.18 -0.02
C ALA A 171 -1.75 -17.31 0.97
N ASP A 172 -1.17 -17.23 2.17
CA ASP A 172 -1.20 -18.23 3.21
C ASP A 172 -1.48 -17.61 4.58
N PHE A 173 -1.88 -18.47 5.54
CA PHE A 173 -1.92 -18.10 6.95
C PHE A 173 -0.47 -18.01 7.46
N GLN A 174 -0.13 -16.89 8.11
CA GLN A 174 1.13 -16.69 8.80
C GLN A 174 0.84 -16.28 10.24
N GLU A 175 1.40 -17.03 11.20
CA GLU A 175 1.30 -16.73 12.64
C GLU A 175 2.01 -15.43 13.04
#